data_ebe7da971b49ba6bbe96c0e4740472c7
#
_entry.id   ebe7da971b49ba6bbe96c0e4740472c7
#
_cell.length_a   1.000
_cell.length_b   1.000
_cell.length_c   1.000
_cell.angle_alpha   90.00
_cell.angle_beta   90.00
_cell.angle_gamma   90.00
#
_symmetry.space_group_name_H-M   'P 1'
#
loop_
_entity.id
_entity.type
_entity.pdbx_description
1 polymer ?
#
loop_
_entity_poly.entity_id
_entity_poly.type
_entity_poly.pdbx_seq_one_letter_code
_entity_poly.pdbx_strand_id
1 'polypeptide(L)'
;MVNGLTAEDGTRLHLHEWRAADPRLTVAVVHGYAEHAGRYAHVAQALNAHGISVVAVDLRGHGRSEGGRGYIEHFTDYHQDVDVLLAKAEEGRPLFMLGHSMGALVTTHYLLSGKGQKVQGVVLSSPYLGLALEVSGVKKGAASLFSKLVPKLSLPSELEGKDLTRDAEMVRIHDADPLNFGTANARWYTESTQAMEFVHSKASQLAKPLLLLYGGADRIASADATDRFASKLTVADREVERLPGHFHELLNEPPEYRDPLIERIAEWLLARAQG
;
A
#
# COMPACT_ATOMS: atom_id res chain seq x y z
N MET A 1 -7.26 17.90 -19.70
CA MET A 1 -6.13 16.98 -19.95
C MET A 1 -6.16 15.95 -18.82
N VAL A 2 -6.11 14.66 -19.14
CA VAL A 2 -6.06 13.61 -18.12
C VAL A 2 -4.71 13.75 -17.41
N ASN A 3 -4.73 13.98 -16.09
CA ASN A 3 -3.52 14.05 -15.27
C ASN A 3 -2.98 12.61 -15.15
N GLY A 4 -1.97 12.26 -15.93
CA GLY A 4 -1.47 10.88 -16.01
C GLY A 4 0.02 10.80 -16.21
N LEU A 5 0.60 9.71 -15.70
CA LEU A 5 1.98 9.28 -15.93
C LEU A 5 1.97 8.05 -16.85
N THR A 6 3.06 7.82 -17.54
CA THR A 6 3.20 6.62 -18.39
C THR A 6 4.37 5.79 -17.89
N ALA A 7 4.10 4.54 -17.53
CA ALA A 7 5.11 3.57 -17.13
C ALA A 7 6.00 3.17 -18.33
N GLU A 8 7.13 2.51 -18.08
CA GLU A 8 8.11 2.12 -19.10
C GLU A 8 7.48 1.21 -20.18
N ASP A 9 6.56 0.34 -19.79
CA ASP A 9 5.84 -0.56 -20.70
C ASP A 9 4.69 0.11 -21.47
N GLY A 10 4.50 1.44 -21.32
CA GLY A 10 3.46 2.21 -21.97
C GLY A 10 2.14 2.30 -21.21
N THR A 11 1.98 1.63 -20.06
CA THR A 11 0.76 1.68 -19.24
C THR A 11 0.52 3.10 -18.72
N ARG A 12 -0.65 3.66 -18.97
CA ARG A 12 -1.04 4.99 -18.46
C ARG A 12 -1.64 4.87 -17.06
N LEU A 13 -1.08 5.66 -16.12
CA LEU A 13 -1.47 5.70 -14.72
C LEU A 13 -2.13 7.04 -14.40
N HIS A 14 -3.24 7.01 -13.68
CA HIS A 14 -3.92 8.20 -13.20
C HIS A 14 -3.18 8.78 -12.00
N LEU A 15 -2.81 10.06 -12.09
CA LEU A 15 -2.04 10.77 -11.06
C LEU A 15 -2.97 11.57 -10.15
N HIS A 16 -2.73 11.49 -8.87
CA HIS A 16 -3.28 12.33 -7.81
C HIS A 16 -2.17 13.18 -7.19
N GLU A 17 -2.39 14.49 -7.07
CA GLU A 17 -1.46 15.42 -6.44
C GLU A 17 -2.19 16.29 -5.43
N TRP A 18 -1.71 16.29 -4.19
CA TRP A 18 -2.16 17.18 -3.13
C TRP A 18 -0.94 17.94 -2.62
N ARG A 19 -0.79 19.18 -3.08
CA ARG A 19 0.38 20.00 -2.75
C ARG A 19 0.12 20.85 -1.53
N ALA A 20 1.04 20.80 -0.57
CA ALA A 20 1.07 21.76 0.53
C ALA A 20 1.44 23.15 0.01
N ALA A 21 0.97 24.20 0.70
CA ALA A 21 1.27 25.57 0.32
C ALA A 21 2.78 25.91 0.47
N ASP A 22 3.41 25.39 1.52
CA ASP A 22 4.86 25.51 1.78
C ASP A 22 5.42 24.09 2.03
N PRO A 23 5.79 23.36 0.97
CA PRO A 23 6.14 21.95 1.10
C PRO A 23 7.55 21.76 1.65
N ARG A 24 7.66 21.05 2.75
CA ARG A 24 8.90 20.66 3.44
C ARG A 24 9.45 19.32 2.95
N LEU A 25 8.55 18.40 2.61
CA LEU A 25 8.85 17.08 2.08
C LEU A 25 7.70 16.58 1.19
N THR A 26 7.93 15.49 0.48
CA THR A 26 6.91 14.80 -0.33
C THR A 26 6.75 13.35 0.13
N VAL A 27 5.50 12.89 0.20
CA VAL A 27 5.15 11.49 0.42
C VAL A 27 4.54 10.91 -0.84
N ALA A 28 5.12 9.81 -1.33
CA ALA A 28 4.56 8.98 -2.38
C ALA A 28 3.66 7.90 -1.76
N VAL A 29 2.35 7.94 -2.02
CA VAL A 29 1.39 6.98 -1.49
C VAL A 29 1.17 5.85 -2.48
N VAL A 30 1.24 4.60 -1.99
CA VAL A 30 0.96 3.36 -2.72
C VAL A 30 -0.23 2.69 -2.06
N HIS A 31 -1.37 2.68 -2.75
CA HIS A 31 -2.65 2.20 -2.23
C HIS A 31 -2.77 0.66 -2.21
N GLY A 32 -3.82 0.14 -1.56
CA GLY A 32 -4.10 -1.28 -1.41
C GLY A 32 -4.71 -1.94 -2.66
N TYR A 33 -4.99 -3.25 -2.55
CA TYR A 33 -5.67 -3.99 -3.60
C TYR A 33 -7.16 -3.64 -3.65
N ALA A 34 -7.72 -3.62 -4.85
CA ALA A 34 -9.14 -3.41 -5.11
C ALA A 34 -9.69 -2.02 -4.73
N GLU A 35 -8.81 -1.09 -4.39
CA GLU A 35 -9.11 0.32 -4.13
C GLU A 35 -8.37 1.24 -5.12
N HIS A 36 -8.28 2.54 -4.81
CA HIS A 36 -7.57 3.54 -5.62
C HIS A 36 -7.03 4.69 -4.76
N ALA A 37 -6.05 5.43 -5.31
CA ALA A 37 -5.36 6.50 -4.58
C ALA A 37 -6.26 7.67 -4.15
N GLY A 38 -7.37 7.91 -4.83
CA GLY A 38 -8.32 8.98 -4.49
C GLY A 38 -8.92 8.85 -3.08
N ARG A 39 -8.93 7.65 -2.50
CA ARG A 39 -9.40 7.40 -1.13
C ARG A 39 -8.52 8.04 -0.05
N TYR A 40 -7.30 8.44 -0.41
CA TYR A 40 -6.34 9.08 0.50
C TYR A 40 -6.44 10.61 0.55
N ALA A 41 -7.45 11.22 -0.08
CA ALA A 41 -7.60 12.67 -0.15
C ALA A 41 -7.65 13.33 1.24
N HIS A 42 -8.36 12.75 2.20
CA HIS A 42 -8.46 13.27 3.57
C HIS A 42 -7.12 13.15 4.33
N VAL A 43 -6.39 12.04 4.13
CA VAL A 43 -5.03 11.86 4.69
C VAL A 43 -4.09 12.91 4.11
N ALA A 44 -4.14 13.10 2.79
CA ALA A 44 -3.32 14.09 2.10
C ALA A 44 -3.61 15.52 2.57
N GLN A 45 -4.89 15.87 2.79
CA GLN A 45 -5.27 17.17 3.34
C GLN A 45 -4.73 17.39 4.76
N ALA A 46 -4.80 16.38 5.62
CA ALA A 46 -4.24 16.45 6.96
C ALA A 46 -2.71 16.61 6.92
N LEU A 47 -2.00 15.83 6.10
CA LEU A 47 -0.55 15.95 5.91
C LEU A 47 -0.15 17.31 5.32
N ASN A 48 -0.95 17.87 4.38
CA ASN A 48 -0.69 19.18 3.80
C ASN A 48 -0.70 20.31 4.85
N ALA A 49 -1.52 20.19 5.89
CA ALA A 49 -1.53 21.15 7.00
C ALA A 49 -0.18 21.23 7.74
N HIS A 50 0.62 20.18 7.66
CA HIS A 50 1.99 20.09 8.22
C HIS A 50 3.09 20.43 7.20
N GLY A 51 2.75 20.93 6.01
CA GLY A 51 3.74 21.20 4.96
C GLY A 51 4.24 19.92 4.26
N ILE A 52 3.48 18.85 4.27
CA ILE A 52 3.81 17.59 3.60
C ILE A 52 2.99 17.48 2.33
N SER A 53 3.64 17.56 1.17
CA SER A 53 2.97 17.27 -0.11
C SER A 53 2.77 15.77 -0.29
N VAL A 54 1.66 15.40 -0.93
CA VAL A 54 1.34 14.00 -1.22
C VAL A 54 1.13 13.82 -2.71
N VAL A 55 1.75 12.77 -3.25
CA VAL A 55 1.52 12.31 -4.62
C VAL A 55 1.18 10.83 -4.60
N ALA A 56 0.30 10.40 -5.48
CA ALA A 56 -0.09 9.01 -5.63
C ALA A 56 -0.47 8.72 -7.07
N VAL A 57 -0.39 7.47 -7.47
CA VAL A 57 -1.01 6.99 -8.72
C VAL A 57 -2.02 5.91 -8.38
N ASP A 58 -3.08 5.82 -9.14
CA ASP A 58 -3.82 4.57 -9.21
C ASP A 58 -2.89 3.54 -9.85
N LEU A 59 -2.56 2.46 -9.14
CA LEU A 59 -1.73 1.40 -9.68
C LEU A 59 -2.38 0.76 -10.91
N ARG A 60 -1.60 0.16 -11.80
CA ARG A 60 -2.13 -0.58 -12.95
C ARG A 60 -3.25 -1.52 -12.55
N GLY A 61 -4.31 -1.57 -13.34
CA GLY A 61 -5.50 -2.38 -13.07
C GLY A 61 -6.38 -1.89 -11.93
N HIS A 62 -6.14 -0.68 -11.38
CA HIS A 62 -6.91 -0.09 -10.30
C HIS A 62 -7.40 1.32 -10.67
N GLY A 63 -8.43 1.78 -9.98
CA GLY A 63 -8.97 3.13 -10.13
C GLY A 63 -9.23 3.50 -11.59
N ARG A 64 -8.62 4.60 -12.02
CA ARG A 64 -8.70 5.16 -13.39
C ARG A 64 -7.48 4.83 -14.26
N SER A 65 -6.52 4.08 -13.73
CA SER A 65 -5.36 3.62 -14.49
C SER A 65 -5.72 2.51 -15.48
N GLU A 66 -4.89 2.36 -16.50
CA GLU A 66 -5.00 1.27 -17.46
C GLU A 66 -4.59 -0.08 -16.86
N GLY A 67 -4.84 -1.13 -17.61
CA GLY A 67 -4.59 -2.52 -17.22
C GLY A 67 -5.88 -3.29 -16.92
N GLY A 68 -5.79 -4.61 -16.90
CA GLY A 68 -6.91 -5.47 -16.50
C GLY A 68 -7.19 -5.33 -15.00
N ARG A 69 -8.48 -5.29 -14.60
CA ARG A 69 -8.85 -5.14 -13.18
C ARG A 69 -8.18 -6.19 -12.29
N GLY A 70 -7.35 -5.68 -11.33
CA GLY A 70 -6.61 -6.50 -10.38
C GLY A 70 -5.60 -7.47 -11.01
N TYR A 71 -5.22 -7.28 -12.30
CA TYR A 71 -4.31 -8.17 -13.02
C TYR A 71 -2.93 -7.58 -13.17
N ILE A 72 -1.93 -8.42 -12.96
CA ILE A 72 -0.52 -8.22 -13.30
C ILE A 72 0.02 -9.52 -13.92
N GLU A 73 1.02 -9.44 -14.77
CA GLU A 73 1.74 -10.63 -15.24
C GLU A 73 2.81 -11.03 -14.22
N HIS A 74 3.55 -10.06 -13.67
CA HIS A 74 4.57 -10.24 -12.64
C HIS A 74 4.38 -9.22 -11.53
N PHE A 75 4.71 -9.57 -10.29
CA PHE A 75 4.61 -8.62 -9.18
C PHE A 75 5.49 -7.38 -9.39
N THR A 76 6.59 -7.54 -10.12
CA THR A 76 7.50 -6.46 -10.51
C THR A 76 6.90 -5.45 -11.50
N ASP A 77 5.74 -5.72 -12.09
CA ASP A 77 5.04 -4.74 -12.94
C ASP A 77 4.67 -3.50 -12.12
N TYR A 78 4.30 -3.68 -10.85
CA TYR A 78 4.08 -2.56 -9.92
C TYR A 78 5.33 -1.71 -9.67
N HIS A 79 6.54 -2.26 -9.87
CA HIS A 79 7.76 -1.47 -9.74
C HIS A 79 7.84 -0.35 -10.78
N GLN A 80 7.33 -0.57 -11.99
CA GLN A 80 7.30 0.46 -13.02
C GLN A 80 6.33 1.59 -12.65
N ASP A 81 5.21 1.25 -11.99
CA ASP A 81 4.25 2.24 -11.48
C ASP A 81 4.89 3.08 -10.36
N VAL A 82 5.65 2.43 -9.47
CA VAL A 82 6.39 3.11 -8.39
C VAL A 82 7.52 3.96 -8.96
N ASP A 83 8.25 3.50 -9.98
CA ASP A 83 9.34 4.26 -10.62
C ASP A 83 8.83 5.61 -11.13
N VAL A 84 7.72 5.65 -11.87
CA VAL A 84 7.16 6.92 -12.38
C VAL A 84 6.51 7.76 -11.28
N LEU A 85 5.93 7.15 -10.27
CA LEU A 85 5.42 7.85 -9.09
C LEU A 85 6.56 8.57 -8.35
N LEU A 86 7.66 7.88 -8.07
CA LEU A 86 8.81 8.46 -7.37
C LEU A 86 9.51 9.53 -8.21
N ALA A 87 9.64 9.34 -9.52
CA ALA A 87 10.17 10.36 -10.43
C ALA A 87 9.31 11.64 -10.40
N LYS A 88 7.97 11.49 -10.29
CA LYS A 88 7.06 12.63 -10.14
C LYS A 88 7.13 13.28 -8.75
N ALA A 89 7.33 12.48 -7.71
CA ALA A 89 7.44 12.95 -6.32
C ALA A 89 8.74 13.72 -6.05
N GLU A 90 9.77 13.47 -6.88
CA GLU A 90 11.11 14.01 -6.69
C GLU A 90 11.21 15.44 -7.21
N GLU A 91 11.02 16.40 -6.32
CA GLU A 91 11.11 17.85 -6.62
C GLU A 91 12.25 18.54 -5.82
N GLY A 92 13.35 17.82 -5.53
CA GLY A 92 14.48 18.36 -4.77
C GLY A 92 14.23 18.47 -3.25
N ARG A 93 13.20 17.77 -2.75
CA ARG A 93 12.83 17.71 -1.33
C ARG A 93 13.03 16.31 -0.77
N PRO A 94 13.11 16.15 0.57
CA PRO A 94 13.05 14.85 1.21
C PRO A 94 11.85 14.04 0.72
N LEU A 95 12.11 12.79 0.30
CA LEU A 95 11.11 11.90 -0.29
C LEU A 95 10.88 10.68 0.61
N PHE A 96 9.62 10.44 0.94
CA PHE A 96 9.17 9.29 1.73
C PHE A 96 8.12 8.49 0.96
N MET A 97 7.90 7.26 1.38
CA MET A 97 6.79 6.44 0.87
C MET A 97 5.83 6.09 1.99
N LEU A 98 4.53 6.04 1.65
CA LEU A 98 3.50 5.45 2.50
C LEU A 98 2.81 4.35 1.69
N GLY A 99 2.93 3.11 2.13
CA GLY A 99 2.24 1.98 1.53
C GLY A 99 1.16 1.44 2.47
N HIS A 100 -0.02 1.13 1.92
CA HIS A 100 -1.10 0.46 2.65
C HIS A 100 -1.38 -0.91 2.05
N SER A 101 -1.57 -1.92 2.90
CA SER A 101 -1.98 -3.28 2.50
C SER A 101 -1.09 -3.85 1.37
N MET A 102 -1.64 -4.16 0.19
CA MET A 102 -0.88 -4.52 -1.01
C MET A 102 0.16 -3.45 -1.36
N GLY A 103 -0.18 -2.17 -1.24
CA GLY A 103 0.77 -1.07 -1.48
C GLY A 103 1.96 -1.11 -0.53
N ALA A 104 1.79 -1.56 0.71
CA ALA A 104 2.89 -1.78 1.64
C ALA A 104 3.75 -2.98 1.22
N LEU A 105 3.15 -4.06 0.71
CA LEU A 105 3.90 -5.18 0.11
C LEU A 105 4.68 -4.72 -1.12
N VAL A 106 4.06 -3.94 -2.03
CA VAL A 106 4.71 -3.36 -3.21
C VAL A 106 5.89 -2.48 -2.81
N THR A 107 5.70 -1.56 -1.87
CA THR A 107 6.74 -0.66 -1.35
C THR A 107 7.91 -1.45 -0.77
N THR A 108 7.64 -2.43 0.08
CA THR A 108 8.68 -3.23 0.73
C THR A 108 9.44 -4.09 -0.29
N HIS A 109 8.72 -4.74 -1.21
CA HIS A 109 9.30 -5.55 -2.28
C HIS A 109 10.20 -4.68 -3.20
N TYR A 110 9.74 -3.48 -3.55
CA TYR A 110 10.48 -2.52 -4.35
C TYR A 110 11.80 -2.11 -3.69
N LEU A 111 11.78 -1.73 -2.40
CA LEU A 111 12.97 -1.34 -1.64
C LEU A 111 13.95 -2.52 -1.48
N LEU A 112 13.45 -3.71 -1.18
CA LEU A 112 14.27 -4.92 -1.03
C LEU A 112 14.84 -5.43 -2.36
N SER A 113 14.31 -4.98 -3.49
CA SER A 113 14.87 -5.22 -4.83
C SER A 113 16.01 -4.25 -5.19
N GLY A 114 16.49 -3.43 -4.24
CA GLY A 114 17.59 -2.49 -4.44
C GLY A 114 17.18 -1.21 -5.15
N LYS A 115 15.88 -0.91 -5.21
CA LYS A 115 15.33 0.33 -5.78
C LYS A 115 15.05 1.38 -4.70
N GLY A 116 14.59 2.57 -5.08
CA GLY A 116 14.19 3.62 -4.14
C GLY A 116 15.34 4.26 -3.36
N GLN A 117 16.53 4.43 -3.99
CA GLN A 117 17.72 4.98 -3.32
C GLN A 117 17.46 6.35 -2.69
N LYS A 118 16.67 7.21 -3.33
CA LYS A 118 16.33 8.56 -2.88
C LYS A 118 15.26 8.60 -1.79
N VAL A 119 14.56 7.51 -1.52
CA VAL A 119 13.59 7.40 -0.44
C VAL A 119 14.33 7.45 0.90
N GLN A 120 13.95 8.40 1.76
CA GLN A 120 14.59 8.62 3.06
C GLN A 120 13.99 7.78 4.18
N GLY A 121 12.74 7.36 4.06
CA GLY A 121 12.06 6.52 5.02
C GLY A 121 10.72 6.04 4.50
N VAL A 122 10.11 5.09 5.19
CA VAL A 122 8.87 4.44 4.75
C VAL A 122 7.88 4.27 5.90
N VAL A 123 6.62 4.56 5.61
CA VAL A 123 5.47 4.24 6.47
C VAL A 123 4.74 3.06 5.85
N LEU A 124 4.55 2.00 6.62
CA LEU A 124 3.77 0.82 6.22
C LEU A 124 2.54 0.70 7.11
N SER A 125 1.37 0.78 6.49
CA SER A 125 0.06 0.65 7.14
C SER A 125 -0.56 -0.69 6.79
N SER A 126 -0.81 -1.52 7.80
CA SER A 126 -1.44 -2.85 7.69
C SER A 126 -0.92 -3.68 6.50
N PRO A 127 0.40 -3.95 6.41
CA PRO A 127 1.01 -4.54 5.22
C PRO A 127 0.46 -5.94 4.93
N TYR A 128 0.16 -6.20 3.66
CA TYR A 128 -0.29 -7.51 3.19
C TYR A 128 0.87 -8.50 3.11
N LEU A 129 1.31 -9.00 4.27
CA LEU A 129 2.43 -9.94 4.43
C LEU A 129 1.98 -11.37 4.74
N GLY A 130 0.68 -11.61 4.75
CA GLY A 130 0.01 -12.88 4.94
C GLY A 130 -1.50 -12.64 5.02
N LEU A 131 -2.29 -13.66 4.74
CA LEU A 131 -3.74 -13.63 4.91
C LEU A 131 -4.12 -13.87 6.36
N ALA A 132 -5.13 -13.15 6.88
CA ALA A 132 -5.69 -13.40 8.21
C ALA A 132 -6.41 -14.76 8.26
N LEU A 133 -7.06 -15.15 7.15
CA LEU A 133 -7.68 -16.46 7.01
C LEU A 133 -6.75 -17.45 6.32
N GLU A 134 -6.60 -18.64 6.88
CA GLU A 134 -5.81 -19.70 6.27
C GLU A 134 -6.48 -20.23 4.99
N VAL A 135 -5.76 -20.12 3.88
CA VAL A 135 -6.17 -20.74 2.62
C VAL A 135 -5.67 -22.20 2.61
N SER A 136 -6.59 -23.16 2.45
CA SER A 136 -6.23 -24.57 2.41
C SER A 136 -5.23 -24.89 1.28
N GLY A 137 -4.35 -25.89 1.49
CA GLY A 137 -3.36 -26.30 0.50
C GLY A 137 -3.97 -26.69 -0.85
N VAL A 138 -5.19 -27.25 -0.84
CA VAL A 138 -5.93 -27.59 -2.07
C VAL A 138 -6.29 -26.31 -2.84
N LYS A 139 -6.81 -25.28 -2.15
CA LYS A 139 -7.12 -23.97 -2.78
C LYS A 139 -5.86 -23.30 -3.32
N LYS A 140 -4.72 -23.37 -2.61
CA LYS A 140 -3.43 -22.84 -3.08
C LYS A 140 -2.95 -23.56 -4.34
N GLY A 141 -3.04 -24.89 -4.39
CA GLY A 141 -2.69 -25.69 -5.56
C GLY A 141 -3.59 -25.38 -6.77
N ALA A 142 -4.89 -25.26 -6.55
CA ALA A 142 -5.84 -24.86 -7.59
C ALA A 142 -5.54 -23.45 -8.12
N ALA A 143 -5.28 -22.47 -7.25
CA ALA A 143 -4.91 -21.11 -7.66
C ALA A 143 -3.63 -21.09 -8.50
N SER A 144 -2.60 -21.88 -8.16
CA SER A 144 -1.38 -22.01 -8.94
C SER A 144 -1.64 -22.60 -10.34
N LEU A 145 -2.51 -23.61 -10.44
CA LEU A 145 -2.89 -24.21 -11.73
C LEU A 145 -3.69 -23.21 -12.58
N PHE A 146 -4.69 -22.54 -12.00
CA PHE A 146 -5.47 -21.51 -12.71
C PHE A 146 -4.63 -20.32 -13.15
N SER A 147 -3.67 -19.90 -12.31
CA SER A 147 -2.72 -18.85 -12.67
C SER A 147 -1.92 -19.16 -13.96
N LYS A 148 -1.66 -20.43 -14.25
CA LYS A 148 -0.95 -20.87 -15.47
C LYS A 148 -1.88 -21.07 -16.67
N LEU A 149 -3.06 -21.67 -16.44
CA LEU A 149 -3.97 -22.06 -17.52
C LEU A 149 -4.95 -20.96 -17.91
N VAL A 150 -5.42 -20.19 -16.92
CA VAL A 150 -6.44 -19.14 -17.10
C VAL A 150 -6.02 -17.94 -16.22
N PRO A 151 -4.89 -17.27 -16.49
CA PRO A 151 -4.29 -16.28 -15.61
C PRO A 151 -5.21 -15.10 -15.29
N LYS A 152 -6.14 -14.76 -16.18
CA LYS A 152 -7.10 -13.67 -16.01
C LYS A 152 -8.40 -14.09 -15.29
N LEU A 153 -8.49 -15.34 -14.81
CA LEU A 153 -9.64 -15.78 -14.03
C LEU A 153 -9.70 -14.96 -12.72
N SER A 154 -10.81 -14.29 -12.52
CA SER A 154 -11.12 -13.54 -11.31
C SER A 154 -12.24 -14.19 -10.54
N LEU A 155 -12.07 -14.32 -9.24
CA LEU A 155 -13.06 -14.89 -8.31
C LEU A 155 -13.48 -13.81 -7.31
N PRO A 156 -14.70 -13.88 -6.76
CA PRO A 156 -15.08 -13.00 -5.66
C PRO A 156 -14.07 -13.09 -4.51
N SER A 157 -13.67 -11.93 -3.97
CA SER A 157 -12.66 -11.85 -2.90
C SER A 157 -13.24 -12.07 -1.51
N GLU A 158 -14.56 -12.12 -1.37
CA GLU A 158 -15.26 -12.19 -0.09
C GLU A 158 -14.94 -11.04 0.89
N LEU A 159 -14.25 -9.99 0.42
CA LEU A 159 -13.94 -8.81 1.22
C LEU A 159 -15.13 -7.86 1.22
N GLU A 160 -15.60 -7.52 2.41
CA GLU A 160 -16.69 -6.56 2.60
C GLU A 160 -16.17 -5.30 3.30
N GLY A 161 -16.76 -4.14 3.02
CA GLY A 161 -16.34 -2.86 3.64
C GLY A 161 -16.31 -2.91 5.17
N LYS A 162 -17.22 -3.67 5.80
CA LYS A 162 -17.28 -3.87 7.27
C LYS A 162 -16.06 -4.59 7.86
N ASP A 163 -15.25 -5.28 7.05
CA ASP A 163 -14.02 -5.95 7.49
C ASP A 163 -12.79 -5.04 7.36
N LEU A 164 -12.92 -3.93 6.63
CA LEU A 164 -11.86 -2.96 6.40
C LEU A 164 -11.73 -1.95 7.54
N THR A 165 -12.85 -1.41 8.00
CA THR A 165 -12.89 -0.34 9.02
C THR A 165 -14.13 -0.46 9.90
N ARG A 166 -14.06 0.14 11.10
CA ARG A 166 -15.21 0.29 12.01
C ARG A 166 -16.04 1.55 11.73
N ASP A 167 -15.58 2.45 10.86
CA ASP A 167 -16.30 3.67 10.47
C ASP A 167 -17.40 3.32 9.45
N ALA A 168 -18.66 3.39 9.89
CA ALA A 168 -19.81 3.05 9.05
C ALA A 168 -19.95 3.96 7.81
N GLU A 169 -19.52 5.23 7.90
CA GLU A 169 -19.54 6.13 6.74
C GLU A 169 -18.45 5.75 5.72
N MET A 170 -17.25 5.37 6.18
CA MET A 170 -16.19 4.88 5.30
C MET A 170 -16.57 3.56 4.64
N VAL A 171 -17.27 2.65 5.35
CA VAL A 171 -17.86 1.44 4.77
C VAL A 171 -18.82 1.81 3.65
N ARG A 172 -19.77 2.73 3.91
CA ARG A 172 -20.76 3.17 2.91
C ARG A 172 -20.10 3.81 1.69
N ILE A 173 -19.07 4.64 1.90
CA ILE A 173 -18.29 5.26 0.82
C ILE A 173 -17.57 4.19 0.00
N HIS A 174 -16.91 3.23 0.67
CA HIS A 174 -16.20 2.14 0.01
C HIS A 174 -17.13 1.30 -0.88
N ASP A 175 -18.28 0.88 -0.34
CA ASP A 175 -19.21 -0.01 -1.04
C ASP A 175 -19.95 0.68 -2.19
N ALA A 176 -20.10 2.01 -2.13
CA ALA A 176 -20.71 2.81 -3.19
C ALA A 176 -19.73 3.26 -4.29
N ASP A 177 -18.42 3.11 -4.09
CA ASP A 177 -17.41 3.60 -5.02
C ASP A 177 -17.25 2.67 -6.23
N PRO A 178 -17.60 3.12 -7.46
CA PRO A 178 -17.49 2.29 -8.67
C PRO A 178 -16.05 2.00 -9.11
N LEU A 179 -15.05 2.65 -8.53
CA LEU A 179 -13.64 2.41 -8.80
C LEU A 179 -13.06 1.27 -7.95
N ASN A 180 -13.73 0.91 -6.87
CA ASN A 180 -13.42 -0.27 -6.09
C ASN A 180 -13.97 -1.53 -6.77
N PHE A 181 -13.41 -2.69 -6.45
CA PHE A 181 -13.91 -3.97 -6.98
C PHE A 181 -13.72 -5.11 -5.98
N GLY A 182 -14.63 -6.08 -6.00
CA GLY A 182 -14.69 -7.20 -5.05
C GLY A 182 -14.21 -8.53 -5.64
N THR A 183 -13.17 -8.54 -6.49
CA THR A 183 -12.66 -9.78 -7.10
C THR A 183 -11.15 -9.90 -6.93
N ALA A 184 -10.65 -11.13 -6.81
CA ALA A 184 -9.23 -11.44 -6.80
C ALA A 184 -8.86 -12.26 -8.04
N ASN A 185 -7.81 -11.84 -8.74
CA ASN A 185 -7.32 -12.50 -9.93
C ASN A 185 -6.34 -13.63 -9.57
N ALA A 186 -6.42 -14.77 -10.25
CA ALA A 186 -5.61 -15.95 -9.95
C ALA A 186 -4.09 -15.68 -10.14
N ARG A 187 -3.71 -14.91 -11.17
CA ARG A 187 -2.30 -14.55 -11.39
C ARG A 187 -1.83 -13.60 -10.29
N TRP A 188 -2.60 -12.56 -10.00
CA TRP A 188 -2.25 -11.62 -8.93
C TRP A 188 -2.07 -12.33 -7.58
N TYR A 189 -2.96 -13.25 -7.24
CA TYR A 189 -2.84 -14.03 -5.99
C TYR A 189 -1.54 -14.82 -5.92
N THR A 190 -1.16 -15.49 -7.01
CA THR A 190 0.08 -16.26 -7.06
C THR A 190 1.32 -15.37 -6.97
N GLU A 191 1.34 -14.27 -7.73
CA GLU A 191 2.44 -13.31 -7.75
C GLU A 191 2.59 -12.60 -6.39
N SER A 192 1.48 -12.20 -5.77
CA SER A 192 1.52 -11.58 -4.43
C SER A 192 1.98 -12.54 -3.35
N THR A 193 1.63 -13.84 -3.45
CA THR A 193 2.13 -14.87 -2.52
C THR A 193 3.65 -15.02 -2.63
N GLN A 194 4.19 -15.06 -3.83
CA GLN A 194 5.65 -15.12 -4.04
C GLN A 194 6.35 -13.84 -3.55
N ALA A 195 5.71 -12.67 -3.74
CA ALA A 195 6.23 -11.41 -3.23
C ALA A 195 6.26 -11.37 -1.70
N MET A 196 5.25 -11.92 -1.02
CA MET A 196 5.26 -12.06 0.44
C MET A 196 6.43 -12.96 0.91
N GLU A 197 6.65 -14.09 0.26
CA GLU A 197 7.76 -14.99 0.56
C GLU A 197 9.12 -14.29 0.36
N PHE A 198 9.28 -13.55 -0.73
CA PHE A 198 10.47 -12.74 -1.00
C PHE A 198 10.71 -11.71 0.11
N VAL A 199 9.69 -10.93 0.49
CA VAL A 199 9.79 -9.91 1.54
C VAL A 199 10.13 -10.53 2.89
N HIS A 200 9.50 -11.64 3.28
CA HIS A 200 9.84 -12.35 4.52
C HIS A 200 11.25 -12.91 4.52
N SER A 201 11.76 -13.37 3.36
CA SER A 201 13.12 -13.92 3.25
C SER A 201 14.20 -12.86 3.37
N LYS A 202 13.90 -11.63 2.96
CA LYS A 202 14.84 -10.49 2.92
C LYS A 202 14.57 -9.40 3.93
N ALA A 203 13.67 -9.60 4.89
CA ALA A 203 13.26 -8.57 5.85
C ALA A 203 14.44 -7.88 6.55
N SER A 204 15.50 -8.63 6.93
CA SER A 204 16.70 -8.08 7.56
C SER A 204 17.54 -7.16 6.67
N GLN A 205 17.29 -7.14 5.37
CA GLN A 205 17.99 -6.28 4.41
C GLN A 205 17.28 -4.92 4.21
N LEU A 206 16.10 -4.70 4.82
CA LEU A 206 15.42 -3.42 4.76
C LEU A 206 16.23 -2.40 5.59
N ALA A 207 16.84 -1.44 4.90
CA ALA A 207 17.78 -0.49 5.50
C ALA A 207 17.22 0.93 5.67
N LYS A 208 15.97 1.17 5.26
CA LYS A 208 15.33 2.49 5.37
C LYS A 208 14.70 2.68 6.75
N PRO A 209 14.75 3.90 7.34
CA PRO A 209 13.90 4.26 8.47
C PRO A 209 12.44 3.81 8.25
N LEU A 210 11.83 3.22 9.27
CA LEU A 210 10.53 2.56 9.12
C LEU A 210 9.57 2.93 10.25
N LEU A 211 8.37 3.36 9.88
CA LEU A 211 7.19 3.35 10.76
C LEU A 211 6.24 2.26 10.26
N LEU A 212 6.01 1.24 11.09
CA LEU A 212 5.15 0.09 10.79
C LEU A 212 3.96 0.09 11.75
N LEU A 213 2.76 0.35 11.22
CA LEU A 213 1.51 0.39 11.96
C LEU A 213 0.56 -0.68 11.40
N TYR A 214 -0.09 -1.46 12.27
CA TYR A 214 -1.05 -2.49 11.82
C TYR A 214 -2.10 -2.81 12.89
N GLY A 215 -3.28 -3.18 12.42
CA GLY A 215 -4.41 -3.52 13.27
C GLY A 215 -4.23 -4.87 13.98
N GLY A 216 -4.49 -4.88 15.29
CA GLY A 216 -4.51 -6.12 16.08
C GLY A 216 -5.76 -6.97 15.84
N ALA A 217 -6.83 -6.38 15.30
CA ALA A 217 -8.09 -7.04 14.93
C ALA A 217 -8.30 -7.05 13.40
N ASP A 218 -7.23 -6.92 12.63
CA ASP A 218 -7.25 -6.99 11.16
C ASP A 218 -7.74 -8.36 10.69
N ARG A 219 -8.79 -8.36 9.86
CA ARG A 219 -9.45 -9.57 9.33
C ARG A 219 -8.98 -9.92 7.92
N ILE A 220 -8.17 -9.06 7.31
CA ILE A 220 -7.68 -9.15 5.93
C ILE A 220 -6.23 -9.62 5.91
N ALA A 221 -5.34 -8.81 6.51
CA ALA A 221 -3.92 -9.09 6.62
C ALA A 221 -3.59 -9.71 7.98
N SER A 222 -2.75 -10.72 7.98
CA SER A 222 -2.33 -11.40 9.21
C SER A 222 -1.42 -10.52 10.05
N ALA A 223 -1.90 -10.07 11.21
CA ALA A 223 -1.08 -9.37 12.19
C ALA A 223 0.13 -10.21 12.63
N ASP A 224 -0.04 -11.52 12.79
CA ASP A 224 1.05 -12.43 13.16
C ASP A 224 2.11 -12.59 12.04
N ALA A 225 1.71 -12.47 10.76
CA ALA A 225 2.68 -12.41 9.67
C ALA A 225 3.48 -11.12 9.72
N THR A 226 2.83 -10.01 10.06
CA THR A 226 3.49 -8.72 10.28
C THR A 226 4.45 -8.77 11.48
N ASP A 227 4.06 -9.40 12.59
CA ASP A 227 4.95 -9.65 13.75
C ASP A 227 6.20 -10.44 13.33
N ARG A 228 6.02 -11.53 12.55
CA ARG A 228 7.15 -12.32 12.03
C ARG A 228 8.08 -11.52 11.11
N PHE A 229 7.54 -10.64 10.28
CA PHE A 229 8.33 -9.72 9.47
C PHE A 229 9.10 -8.74 10.36
N ALA A 230 8.41 -8.06 11.27
CA ALA A 230 8.98 -7.06 12.18
C ALA A 230 10.12 -7.63 13.04
N SER A 231 9.99 -8.89 13.50
CA SER A 231 11.02 -9.56 14.30
C SER A 231 12.34 -9.80 13.56
N LYS A 232 12.32 -9.79 12.23
CA LYS A 232 13.52 -9.99 11.39
C LYS A 232 14.19 -8.66 10.98
N LEU A 233 13.57 -7.52 11.23
CA LEU A 233 14.12 -6.22 10.87
C LEU A 233 15.37 -5.91 11.69
N THR A 234 16.42 -5.43 11.04
CA THR A 234 17.69 -5.04 11.66
C THR A 234 17.96 -3.53 11.63
N VAL A 235 17.18 -2.78 10.84
CA VAL A 235 17.29 -1.32 10.78
C VAL A 235 17.10 -0.72 12.17
N ALA A 236 18.05 0.14 12.59
CA ALA A 236 18.04 0.72 13.93
C ALA A 236 16.90 1.73 14.12
N ASP A 237 16.68 2.58 13.11
CA ASP A 237 15.59 3.56 13.11
C ASP A 237 14.29 2.90 12.63
N ARG A 238 13.62 2.22 13.57
CA ARG A 238 12.31 1.62 13.32
C ARG A 238 11.37 1.80 14.50
N GLU A 239 10.14 2.12 14.17
CA GLU A 239 9.01 2.11 15.10
C GLU A 239 7.99 1.09 14.58
N VAL A 240 7.59 0.17 15.45
CA VAL A 240 6.64 -0.91 15.13
C VAL A 240 5.53 -0.89 16.15
N GLU A 241 4.28 -0.77 15.72
CA GLU A 241 3.14 -0.78 16.62
C GLU A 241 1.99 -1.62 16.08
N ARG A 242 1.59 -2.61 16.89
CA ARG A 242 0.36 -3.35 16.74
C ARG A 242 -0.73 -2.64 17.53
N LEU A 243 -1.74 -2.11 16.85
CA LEU A 243 -2.84 -1.31 17.40
C LEU A 243 -4.00 -2.23 17.84
N PRO A 244 -4.20 -2.49 19.13
CA PRO A 244 -5.25 -3.38 19.59
C PRO A 244 -6.63 -2.91 19.15
N GLY A 245 -7.47 -3.84 18.65
CA GLY A 245 -8.84 -3.55 18.24
C GLY A 245 -9.01 -2.77 16.95
N HIS A 246 -7.94 -2.29 16.30
CA HIS A 246 -8.03 -1.65 14.99
C HIS A 246 -8.16 -2.70 13.87
N PHE A 247 -8.95 -2.34 12.86
CA PHE A 247 -9.16 -3.14 11.66
C PHE A 247 -8.07 -2.85 10.61
N HIS A 248 -8.33 -3.25 9.36
CA HIS A 248 -7.34 -3.20 8.29
C HIS A 248 -6.96 -1.78 7.84
N GLU A 249 -7.96 -0.93 7.61
CA GLU A 249 -7.77 0.42 7.08
C GLU A 249 -7.58 1.45 8.20
N LEU A 250 -6.42 1.47 8.84
CA LEU A 250 -6.11 2.34 9.98
C LEU A 250 -6.41 3.82 9.71
N LEU A 251 -6.14 4.28 8.48
CA LEU A 251 -6.33 5.68 8.07
C LEU A 251 -7.76 6.00 7.63
N ASN A 252 -8.64 5.02 7.67
CA ASN A 252 -10.07 5.10 7.41
C ASN A 252 -10.91 4.65 8.62
N GLU A 253 -10.30 4.42 9.76
CA GLU A 253 -11.00 4.19 11.03
C GLU A 253 -11.77 5.45 11.47
N PRO A 254 -12.71 5.37 12.45
CA PRO A 254 -13.37 6.55 12.99
C PRO A 254 -12.38 7.66 13.38
N PRO A 255 -12.77 8.96 13.25
CA PRO A 255 -11.86 10.10 13.42
C PRO A 255 -11.03 10.06 14.70
N GLU A 256 -11.64 9.66 15.83
CA GLU A 256 -10.97 9.55 17.13
C GLU A 256 -9.79 8.55 17.15
N TYR A 257 -9.72 7.63 16.17
CA TYR A 257 -8.64 6.66 16.03
C TYR A 257 -7.67 7.03 14.90
N ARG A 258 -8.20 7.44 13.72
CA ARG A 258 -7.37 7.72 12.55
C ARG A 258 -6.62 9.05 12.67
N ASP A 259 -7.25 10.10 13.23
CA ASP A 259 -6.64 11.43 13.25
C ASP A 259 -5.34 11.46 14.08
N PRO A 260 -5.28 10.85 15.29
CA PRO A 260 -3.99 10.70 16.00
C PRO A 260 -2.94 9.91 15.25
N LEU A 261 -3.33 8.92 14.44
CA LEU A 261 -2.37 8.15 13.64
C LEU A 261 -1.82 8.98 12.48
N ILE A 262 -2.65 9.79 11.82
CA ILE A 262 -2.21 10.68 10.74
C ILE A 262 -1.26 11.75 11.31
N GLU A 263 -1.57 12.33 12.47
CA GLU A 263 -0.70 13.27 13.17
C GLU A 263 0.65 12.64 13.48
N ARG A 264 0.65 11.45 14.06
CA ARG A 264 1.90 10.70 14.34
C ARG A 264 2.72 10.43 13.09
N ILE A 265 2.07 10.08 11.96
CA ILE A 265 2.75 9.90 10.68
C ILE A 265 3.41 11.21 10.25
N ALA A 266 2.71 12.35 10.36
CA ALA A 266 3.25 13.66 10.03
C ALA A 266 4.48 14.01 10.88
N GLU A 267 4.39 13.84 12.19
CA GLU A 267 5.52 14.07 13.13
C GLU A 267 6.73 13.17 12.80
N TRP A 268 6.48 11.87 12.55
CA TRP A 268 7.52 10.91 12.21
C TRP A 268 8.26 11.29 10.93
N LEU A 269 7.53 11.71 9.89
CA LEU A 269 8.07 12.16 8.62
C LEU A 269 8.90 13.43 8.77
N LEU A 270 8.37 14.43 9.49
CA LEU A 270 9.03 15.72 9.69
C LEU A 270 10.31 15.61 10.51
N ALA A 271 10.33 14.74 11.50
CA ALA A 271 11.53 14.50 12.30
C ALA A 271 12.70 13.95 11.46
N ARG A 272 12.41 13.20 10.40
CA ARG A 272 13.41 12.54 9.52
C ARG A 272 13.72 13.33 8.24
N ALA A 273 12.95 14.35 7.94
CA ALA A 273 13.20 15.24 6.79
C ALA A 273 14.29 16.29 7.07
N GLN A 274 14.73 16.43 8.31
CA GLN A 274 15.71 17.46 8.74
C GLN A 274 17.17 16.95 8.73
N GLY A 275 17.39 15.69 8.34
CA GLY A 275 18.69 15.01 8.35
C GLY A 275 19.48 15.13 7.06
#